data_0e36f128106dccc1f82224b922269dfc
#
_entry.id   0e36f128106dccc1f82224b922269dfc
#
_cell.length_a   1.000
_cell.length_b   1.000
_cell.length_c   1.000
_cell.angle_alpha   90.00
_cell.angle_beta   90.00
_cell.angle_gamma   90.00
#
_symmetry.space_group_name_H-M   'P 1'
#
loop_
_entity.id
_entity.type
_entity.pdbx_description
1 polymer ?
#
loop_
_entity_poly.entity_id
_entity_poly.type
_entity_poly.pdbx_seq_one_letter_code
_entity_poly.pdbx_strand_id
1 'polypeptide(L)'
;MIITIVCDVLGEENNGTTLAAMNLIRALRAKGHTVTILCPDAQKQGVPGYAVVPTRNLGIFNGYVKSNGVQLAKPDDAVIRQAIQGADIVHVMLPFVLGRRAAQLAKAQGIPVSAGFHAMAENFTSHIFMENCAPINRLTYHVFSKTYKMVDAIHYPTQFLRDLYERMYGPTNGYVISNGVNAVFRPRNVEKPAEYAGKFVVVATGRYSKEKNQAVLIRAVNRSRYRDRIQLVLAGSGPKEKALKKLSKSLPVPPRFGFFPHGEMVSLLNYADLYVHSAAMEAEGISCLEAISCGLVPIISDSPRCATQAYALTDRSKFRFDSPADLAAKIDWWLDHPEERAAWSRKYAENAAGQFDQEKCMDAMERMLLETAGKA
;
A
#
# COMPACT_ATOMS: atom_id res chain seq x y z
N MET A 1 19.87 17.25 -7.28
CA MET A 1 19.15 18.13 -6.31
C MET A 1 19.43 17.73 -4.88
N ILE A 2 19.20 18.67 -3.95
CA ILE A 2 19.11 18.41 -2.51
C ILE A 2 17.61 18.30 -2.16
N ILE A 3 17.20 17.14 -1.68
CA ILE A 3 15.78 16.81 -1.45
C ILE A 3 15.60 16.46 0.03
N THR A 4 14.64 17.07 0.70
CA THR A 4 14.27 16.64 2.06
C THR A 4 12.96 15.86 2.01
N ILE A 5 13.00 14.59 2.43
CA ILE A 5 11.81 13.72 2.56
C ILE A 5 11.37 13.70 4.02
N VAL A 6 10.12 14.06 4.26
CA VAL A 6 9.51 14.10 5.59
C VAL A 6 8.58 12.90 5.76
N CYS A 7 8.90 12.01 6.69
CA CYS A 7 8.16 10.77 6.88
C CYS A 7 7.94 10.44 8.36
N ASP A 8 6.69 10.54 8.84
CA ASP A 8 6.29 10.21 10.22
C ASP A 8 6.29 8.71 10.53
N VAL A 9 6.35 7.84 9.52
CA VAL A 9 6.21 6.38 9.64
C VAL A 9 7.44 5.62 9.13
N LEU A 10 8.61 6.23 9.24
CA LEU A 10 9.84 5.55 8.88
C LEU A 10 10.28 4.66 10.05
N GLY A 11 10.35 3.37 9.81
CA GLY A 11 10.75 2.35 10.78
C GLY A 11 10.97 1.04 10.03
N GLU A 12 10.37 -0.03 10.49
CA GLU A 12 10.39 -1.32 9.78
C GLU A 12 9.56 -1.24 8.49
N GLU A 13 10.05 -1.81 7.38
CA GLU A 13 9.36 -1.85 6.07
C GLU A 13 8.15 -2.82 6.10
N ASN A 14 7.27 -2.67 7.07
CA ASN A 14 6.13 -3.55 7.33
C ASN A 14 4.77 -2.99 6.88
N ASN A 15 4.78 -1.81 6.28
CA ASN A 15 3.56 -1.19 5.73
C ASN A 15 3.84 -0.48 4.39
N GLY A 16 2.79 -0.32 3.59
CA GLY A 16 2.89 0.21 2.22
C GLY A 16 3.49 1.62 2.15
N THR A 17 3.21 2.50 3.11
CA THR A 17 3.74 3.88 3.12
C THR A 17 5.24 3.90 3.40
N THR A 18 5.72 3.09 4.35
CA THR A 18 7.16 2.97 4.65
C THR A 18 7.89 2.39 3.45
N LEU A 19 7.34 1.35 2.82
CA LEU A 19 7.91 0.74 1.63
C LEU A 19 8.00 1.75 0.47
N ALA A 20 6.94 2.51 0.22
CA ALA A 20 6.91 3.57 -0.81
C ALA A 20 7.98 4.64 -0.53
N ALA A 21 8.09 5.12 0.72
CA ALA A 21 9.09 6.10 1.11
C ALA A 21 10.52 5.58 0.89
N MET A 22 10.81 4.34 1.32
CA MET A 22 12.13 3.75 1.19
C MET A 22 12.51 3.49 -0.27
N ASN A 23 11.56 3.07 -1.10
CA ASN A 23 11.78 2.89 -2.54
C ASN A 23 12.10 4.23 -3.22
N LEU A 24 11.35 5.29 -2.91
CA LEU A 24 11.62 6.63 -3.42
C LEU A 24 13.01 7.13 -2.99
N ILE A 25 13.36 6.99 -1.71
CA ILE A 25 14.67 7.40 -1.18
C ILE A 25 15.81 6.66 -1.88
N ARG A 26 15.70 5.33 -2.04
CA ARG A 26 16.71 4.52 -2.73
C ARG A 26 16.86 4.93 -4.18
N ALA A 27 15.75 5.13 -4.90
CA ALA A 27 15.77 5.56 -6.29
C ALA A 27 16.41 6.93 -6.47
N LEU A 28 16.03 7.93 -5.67
CA LEU A 28 16.61 9.27 -5.76
C LEU A 28 18.11 9.29 -5.44
N ARG A 29 18.55 8.53 -4.42
CA ARG A 29 19.97 8.39 -4.11
C ARG A 29 20.75 7.70 -5.23
N ALA A 30 20.19 6.63 -5.82
CA ALA A 30 20.81 5.92 -6.95
C ALA A 30 20.99 6.83 -8.17
N LYS A 31 20.11 7.82 -8.35
CA LYS A 31 20.18 8.85 -9.41
C LYS A 31 21.08 10.05 -9.07
N GLY A 32 21.81 9.98 -7.95
CA GLY A 32 22.80 11.00 -7.55
C GLY A 32 22.21 12.22 -6.84
N HIS A 33 20.98 12.16 -6.36
CA HIS A 33 20.41 13.21 -5.53
C HIS A 33 20.89 13.11 -4.08
N THR A 34 21.12 14.25 -3.42
CA THR A 34 21.34 14.31 -1.98
C THR A 34 20.01 14.28 -1.26
N VAL A 35 19.75 13.21 -0.49
CA VAL A 35 18.46 13.02 0.18
C VAL A 35 18.63 13.05 1.69
N THR A 36 18.04 14.06 2.33
CA THR A 36 17.88 14.17 3.79
C THR A 36 16.52 13.61 4.19
N ILE A 37 16.49 12.80 5.23
CA ILE A 37 15.26 12.17 5.73
C ILE A 37 14.95 12.76 7.10
N LEU A 38 13.81 13.43 7.22
CA LEU A 38 13.29 13.96 8.48
C LEU A 38 12.23 12.99 9.04
N CYS A 39 12.53 12.38 10.18
CA CYS A 39 11.67 11.34 10.76
C CYS A 39 11.76 11.27 12.29
N PRO A 40 10.82 10.59 12.99
CA PRO A 40 10.86 10.38 14.44
C PRO A 40 11.58 9.08 14.85
N ASP A 41 12.27 8.39 13.95
CA ASP A 41 12.92 7.10 14.25
C ASP A 41 14.22 7.30 15.04
N ALA A 42 14.13 7.06 16.36
CA ALA A 42 15.27 7.22 17.27
C ALA A 42 16.47 6.30 16.91
N GLN A 43 16.26 5.19 16.21
CA GLN A 43 17.36 4.29 15.77
C GLN A 43 18.21 4.94 14.67
N LYS A 44 17.73 5.99 14.03
CA LYS A 44 18.43 6.75 12.99
C LYS A 44 19.17 7.98 13.55
N GLN A 45 19.15 8.19 14.87
CA GLN A 45 19.87 9.28 15.49
C GLN A 45 21.38 9.17 15.21
N GLY A 46 21.96 10.25 14.66
CA GLY A 46 23.37 10.28 14.30
C GLY A 46 23.76 9.56 13.00
N VAL A 47 22.78 8.95 12.31
CA VAL A 47 23.03 8.33 11.01
C VAL A 47 23.10 9.41 9.92
N PRO A 48 24.14 9.45 9.07
CA PRO A 48 24.27 10.45 8.00
C PRO A 48 23.04 10.43 7.06
N GLY A 49 22.54 11.63 6.73
CA GLY A 49 21.37 11.81 5.88
C GLY A 49 20.03 11.64 6.62
N TYR A 50 20.05 11.52 7.96
CA TYR A 50 18.83 11.51 8.79
C TYR A 50 18.83 12.69 9.77
N ALA A 51 17.70 13.38 9.84
CA ALA A 51 17.37 14.37 10.85
C ALA A 51 16.23 13.79 11.71
N VAL A 52 16.50 13.56 12.98
CA VAL A 52 15.57 12.85 13.88
C VAL A 52 14.91 13.83 14.83
N VAL A 53 13.57 13.85 14.82
CA VAL A 53 12.77 14.60 15.80
C VAL A 53 12.27 13.68 16.91
N PRO A 54 11.97 14.21 18.11
CA PRO A 54 11.40 13.41 19.18
C PRO A 54 10.05 12.80 18.81
N THR A 55 9.71 11.65 19.40
CA THR A 55 8.38 11.07 19.34
C THR A 55 7.45 11.70 20.37
N ARG A 56 6.17 11.77 20.03
CA ARG A 56 5.12 12.22 20.94
C ARG A 56 4.75 11.08 21.90
N ASN A 57 4.79 11.35 23.19
CA ASN A 57 4.30 10.40 24.18
C ASN A 57 2.77 10.50 24.28
N LEU A 58 2.08 9.40 24.00
CA LEU A 58 0.61 9.25 24.04
C LEU A 58 0.17 8.47 25.31
N GLY A 59 1.05 8.30 26.30
CA GLY A 59 0.74 7.57 27.52
C GLY A 59 0.36 6.11 27.26
N ILE A 60 -0.78 5.68 27.77
CA ILE A 60 -1.29 4.30 27.63
C ILE A 60 -1.50 3.83 26.19
N PHE A 61 -1.65 4.76 25.24
CA PHE A 61 -1.85 4.44 23.82
C PHE A 61 -0.55 4.20 23.06
N ASN A 62 0.62 4.41 23.63
CA ASN A 62 1.91 4.22 22.96
C ASN A 62 2.09 2.80 22.40
N GLY A 63 1.71 1.78 23.18
CA GLY A 63 1.79 0.38 22.75
C GLY A 63 0.92 0.09 21.53
N TYR A 64 -0.29 0.61 21.52
CA TYR A 64 -1.23 0.44 20.39
C TYR A 64 -0.73 1.15 19.13
N VAL A 65 -0.27 2.39 19.25
CA VAL A 65 0.25 3.16 18.08
C VAL A 65 1.50 2.49 17.51
N LYS A 66 2.41 2.05 18.38
CA LYS A 66 3.62 1.32 17.97
C LYS A 66 3.31 -0.02 17.28
N SER A 67 2.33 -0.77 17.79
CA SER A 67 1.91 -2.04 17.16
C SER A 67 1.31 -1.86 15.75
N ASN A 68 0.89 -0.64 15.40
CA ASN A 68 0.42 -0.28 14.07
C ASN A 68 1.53 0.26 13.15
N GLY A 69 2.79 0.26 13.60
CA GLY A 69 3.94 0.75 12.83
C GLY A 69 3.95 2.28 12.63
N VAL A 70 3.18 3.02 13.43
CA VAL A 70 3.11 4.48 13.37
C VAL A 70 3.84 5.07 14.58
N GLN A 71 4.72 6.04 14.33
CA GLN A 71 5.35 6.86 15.38
C GLN A 71 4.91 8.30 15.15
N LEU A 72 4.13 8.86 16.10
CA LEU A 72 3.74 10.26 15.99
C LEU A 72 4.90 11.17 16.43
N ALA A 73 5.36 11.99 15.51
CA ALA A 73 6.43 12.93 15.76
C ALA A 73 5.95 14.09 16.64
N LYS A 74 6.86 14.59 17.49
CA LYS A 74 6.78 15.93 18.09
C LYS A 74 7.69 16.84 17.25
N PRO A 75 7.12 17.76 16.45
CA PRO A 75 7.94 18.66 15.64
C PRO A 75 8.90 19.46 16.48
N ASP A 76 10.14 19.57 16.00
CA ASP A 76 11.18 20.44 16.55
C ASP A 76 11.62 21.38 15.43
N ASP A 77 11.35 22.66 15.58
CA ASP A 77 11.61 23.68 14.55
C ASP A 77 13.11 23.82 14.23
N ALA A 78 13.99 23.62 15.19
CA ALA A 78 15.45 23.72 14.98
C ALA A 78 15.92 22.56 14.09
N VAL A 79 15.50 21.32 14.41
CA VAL A 79 15.82 20.13 13.62
C VAL A 79 15.22 20.25 12.23
N ILE A 80 13.95 20.69 12.11
CA ILE A 80 13.30 20.84 10.81
C ILE A 80 14.05 21.86 9.95
N ARG A 81 14.38 23.05 10.49
CA ARG A 81 15.13 24.10 9.76
C ARG A 81 16.48 23.60 9.28
N GLN A 82 17.19 22.85 10.12
CA GLN A 82 18.46 22.23 9.72
C GLN A 82 18.26 21.20 8.60
N ALA A 83 17.22 20.39 8.67
CA ALA A 83 16.94 19.35 7.67
C ALA A 83 16.55 19.91 6.30
N ILE A 84 15.90 21.09 6.25
CA ILE A 84 15.47 21.74 5.00
C ILE A 84 16.47 22.80 4.49
N GLN A 85 17.54 23.05 5.22
CA GLN A 85 18.53 24.06 4.85
C GLN A 85 19.20 23.69 3.51
N GLY A 86 19.10 24.59 2.53
CA GLY A 86 19.65 24.39 1.19
C GLY A 86 18.92 23.33 0.35
N ALA A 87 17.77 22.85 0.81
CA ALA A 87 16.96 21.92 0.01
C ALA A 87 16.36 22.64 -1.22
N ASP A 88 16.41 21.96 -2.37
CA ASP A 88 15.75 22.41 -3.58
C ASP A 88 14.24 22.16 -3.52
N ILE A 89 13.82 21.14 -2.78
CA ILE A 89 12.44 20.76 -2.56
C ILE A 89 12.27 19.97 -1.26
N VAL A 90 11.10 20.13 -0.63
CA VAL A 90 10.66 19.29 0.50
C VAL A 90 9.51 18.42 0.05
N HIS A 91 9.62 17.09 0.18
CA HIS A 91 8.54 16.14 -0.10
C HIS A 91 7.98 15.55 1.19
N VAL A 92 6.69 15.76 1.43
CA VAL A 92 5.97 15.29 2.63
C VAL A 92 5.22 14.01 2.32
N MET A 93 5.60 12.90 2.95
CA MET A 93 4.95 11.59 2.72
C MET A 93 3.55 11.50 3.32
N LEU A 94 3.29 12.14 4.46
CA LEU A 94 2.02 12.09 5.17
C LEU A 94 1.59 13.47 5.71
N PRO A 95 0.29 13.79 5.73
CA PRO A 95 -0.22 15.09 6.14
C PRO A 95 -0.32 15.26 7.66
N PHE A 96 0.58 14.60 8.41
CA PHE A 96 0.58 14.65 9.86
C PHE A 96 1.30 15.90 10.40
N VAL A 97 1.44 15.98 11.72
CA VAL A 97 1.92 17.20 12.39
C VAL A 97 3.32 17.57 11.95
N LEU A 98 4.23 16.59 11.80
CA LEU A 98 5.60 16.84 11.33
C LEU A 98 5.60 17.32 9.88
N GLY A 99 4.93 16.61 8.99
CA GLY A 99 4.81 16.96 7.57
C GLY A 99 4.24 18.36 7.38
N ARG A 100 3.16 18.69 8.09
CA ARG A 100 2.57 20.02 8.05
C ARG A 100 3.52 21.11 8.54
N ARG A 101 4.24 20.87 9.67
CA ARG A 101 5.17 21.85 10.19
C ARG A 101 6.38 22.06 9.28
N ALA A 102 6.90 20.99 8.70
CA ALA A 102 7.98 21.07 7.72
C ALA A 102 7.55 21.84 6.47
N ALA A 103 6.35 21.59 5.94
CA ALA A 103 5.79 22.35 4.81
C ALA A 103 5.65 23.85 5.14
N GLN A 104 5.16 24.21 6.33
CA GLN A 104 5.07 25.62 6.76
C GLN A 104 6.44 26.30 6.79
N LEU A 105 7.44 25.65 7.37
CA LEU A 105 8.79 26.22 7.50
C LEU A 105 9.51 26.30 6.13
N ALA A 106 9.31 25.32 5.26
CA ALA A 106 9.83 25.34 3.90
C ALA A 106 9.21 26.48 3.07
N LYS A 107 7.88 26.62 3.07
CA LYS A 107 7.19 27.72 2.38
C LYS A 107 7.62 29.09 2.90
N ALA A 108 7.83 29.24 4.21
CA ALA A 108 8.32 30.49 4.80
C ALA A 108 9.76 30.87 4.34
N GLN A 109 10.54 29.89 3.84
CA GLN A 109 11.87 30.08 3.26
C GLN A 109 11.86 30.10 1.71
N GLY A 110 10.70 30.08 1.09
CA GLY A 110 10.57 30.04 -0.37
C GLY A 110 10.96 28.70 -1.00
N ILE A 111 11.09 27.63 -0.20
CA ILE A 111 11.42 26.30 -0.70
C ILE A 111 10.14 25.63 -1.24
N PRO A 112 10.14 25.11 -2.48
CA PRO A 112 9.03 24.35 -3.04
C PRO A 112 8.70 23.12 -2.19
N VAL A 113 7.39 22.80 -2.12
CA VAL A 113 6.90 21.66 -1.33
C VAL A 113 5.98 20.80 -2.14
N SER A 114 6.25 19.50 -2.20
CA SER A 114 5.29 18.50 -2.69
C SER A 114 4.83 17.58 -1.56
N ALA A 115 3.69 16.90 -1.76
CA ALA A 115 3.19 15.94 -0.77
C ALA A 115 2.62 14.69 -1.43
N GLY A 116 2.79 13.52 -0.80
CA GLY A 116 2.14 12.28 -1.17
C GLY A 116 0.79 12.10 -0.46
N PHE A 117 -0.20 11.64 -1.21
CA PHE A 117 -1.52 11.27 -0.66
C PHE A 117 -1.58 9.75 -0.44
N HIS A 118 -0.93 9.26 0.63
CA HIS A 118 -0.79 7.83 0.91
C HIS A 118 -1.79 7.30 1.95
N ALA A 119 -2.60 8.15 2.57
CA ALA A 119 -3.51 7.76 3.64
C ALA A 119 -4.92 8.32 3.42
N MET A 120 -5.92 7.42 3.40
CA MET A 120 -7.32 7.82 3.50
C MET A 120 -7.71 8.06 4.96
N ALA A 121 -8.67 8.96 5.20
CA ALA A 121 -9.16 9.23 6.54
C ALA A 121 -9.72 7.96 7.20
N GLU A 122 -10.40 7.12 6.45
CA GLU A 122 -11.00 5.87 6.89
C GLU A 122 -9.95 4.88 7.42
N ASN A 123 -8.76 4.83 6.81
CA ASN A 123 -7.65 4.03 7.33
C ASN A 123 -7.21 4.52 8.73
N PHE A 124 -7.18 5.83 8.93
CA PHE A 124 -6.82 6.42 10.21
C PHE A 124 -7.93 6.20 11.26
N THR A 125 -9.18 6.48 10.90
CA THR A 125 -10.33 6.34 11.81
C THR A 125 -10.71 4.90 12.11
N SER A 126 -10.27 3.92 11.30
CA SER A 126 -10.44 2.48 11.57
C SER A 126 -9.73 2.03 12.86
N HIS A 127 -8.65 2.70 13.23
CA HIS A 127 -7.92 2.43 14.48
C HIS A 127 -8.73 2.76 15.74
N ILE A 128 -9.74 3.63 15.62
CA ILE A 128 -10.67 3.98 16.69
C ILE A 128 -12.09 3.46 16.42
N PHE A 129 -12.23 2.48 15.50
CA PHE A 129 -13.49 1.86 15.08
C PHE A 129 -14.53 2.83 14.50
N MET A 130 -14.06 3.94 13.90
CA MET A 130 -14.91 5.01 13.35
C MET A 130 -14.79 5.18 11.83
N GLU A 131 -14.29 4.18 11.12
CA GLU A 131 -14.13 4.19 9.66
C GLU A 131 -15.44 4.37 8.87
N ASN A 132 -16.58 4.10 9.52
CA ASN A 132 -17.91 4.30 8.94
C ASN A 132 -18.59 5.58 9.43
N CYS A 133 -17.94 6.39 10.27
CA CYS A 133 -18.47 7.64 10.78
C CYS A 133 -18.14 8.79 9.81
N ALA A 134 -19.08 9.11 8.92
CA ALA A 134 -18.87 10.14 7.90
C ALA A 134 -18.46 11.53 8.45
N PRO A 135 -19.04 12.06 9.56
CA PRO A 135 -18.60 13.32 10.14
C PRO A 135 -17.13 13.30 10.58
N ILE A 136 -16.68 12.20 11.21
CA ILE A 136 -15.30 12.06 11.70
C ILE A 136 -14.33 11.93 10.54
N ASN A 137 -14.67 11.14 9.52
CA ASN A 137 -13.86 11.04 8.31
C ASN A 137 -13.76 12.41 7.61
N ARG A 138 -14.84 13.16 7.49
CA ARG A 138 -14.82 14.51 6.93
C ARG A 138 -13.95 15.48 7.73
N LEU A 139 -14.01 15.41 9.06
CA LEU A 139 -13.12 16.18 9.93
C LEU A 139 -11.64 15.79 9.73
N THR A 140 -11.36 14.51 9.63
CA THR A 140 -10.01 14.01 9.38
C THR A 140 -9.48 14.50 8.03
N TYR A 141 -10.27 14.39 6.95
CA TYR A 141 -9.91 14.97 5.65
C TYR A 141 -9.71 16.48 5.71
N HIS A 142 -10.53 17.20 6.50
CA HIS A 142 -10.35 18.63 6.71
C HIS A 142 -8.99 18.94 7.38
N VAL A 143 -8.58 18.15 8.37
CA VAL A 143 -7.26 18.29 9.00
C VAL A 143 -6.13 18.00 8.01
N PHE A 144 -6.25 16.96 7.20
CA PHE A 144 -5.29 16.60 6.16
C PHE A 144 -5.19 17.68 5.07
N SER A 145 -6.33 18.24 4.67
CA SER A 145 -6.39 19.30 3.63
C SER A 145 -5.60 20.55 4.00
N LYS A 146 -5.37 20.80 5.30
CA LYS A 146 -4.53 21.93 5.74
C LYS A 146 -3.07 21.80 5.28
N THR A 147 -2.58 20.57 5.09
CA THR A 147 -1.26 20.33 4.51
C THR A 147 -1.32 20.41 2.98
N TYR A 148 -2.27 19.70 2.37
CA TYR A 148 -2.36 19.63 0.91
C TYR A 148 -2.67 20.95 0.22
N LYS A 149 -3.37 21.89 0.88
CA LYS A 149 -3.68 23.23 0.34
C LYS A 149 -2.47 24.18 0.31
N MET A 150 -1.39 23.86 1.00
CA MET A 150 -0.21 24.74 1.04
C MET A 150 0.95 24.24 0.16
N VAL A 151 0.87 23.02 -0.36
CA VAL A 151 1.92 22.44 -1.20
C VAL A 151 1.76 22.81 -2.67
N ASP A 152 2.85 22.77 -3.43
CA ASP A 152 2.89 23.17 -4.83
C ASP A 152 2.49 22.03 -5.77
N ALA A 153 2.66 20.77 -5.34
CA ALA A 153 2.24 19.58 -6.08
C ALA A 153 1.80 18.45 -5.14
N ILE A 154 0.87 17.60 -5.61
CA ILE A 154 0.43 16.42 -4.86
C ILE A 154 0.64 15.17 -5.71
N HIS A 155 1.36 14.20 -5.15
CA HIS A 155 1.47 12.85 -5.66
C HIS A 155 0.31 11.99 -5.16
N TYR A 156 -0.41 11.38 -6.09
CA TYR A 156 -1.46 10.38 -5.82
C TYR A 156 -1.02 9.02 -6.35
N PRO A 157 -0.95 7.97 -5.53
CA PRO A 157 -0.61 6.62 -6.01
C PRO A 157 -1.60 6.07 -7.04
N THR A 158 -2.86 6.53 -7.00
CA THR A 158 -3.92 6.07 -7.90
C THR A 158 -4.85 7.21 -8.30
N GLN A 159 -5.47 7.09 -9.48
CA GLN A 159 -6.53 8.03 -9.91
C GLN A 159 -7.70 8.07 -8.92
N PHE A 160 -8.03 6.93 -8.31
CA PHE A 160 -9.05 6.85 -7.26
C PHE A 160 -8.80 7.83 -6.11
N LEU A 161 -7.57 7.93 -5.62
CA LEU A 161 -7.22 8.85 -4.53
C LEU A 161 -7.26 10.31 -4.97
N ARG A 162 -6.84 10.61 -6.20
CA ARG A 162 -6.97 11.93 -6.76
C ARG A 162 -8.43 12.36 -6.85
N ASP A 163 -9.28 11.52 -7.44
CA ASP A 163 -10.71 11.79 -7.60
C ASP A 163 -11.39 11.95 -6.22
N LEU A 164 -10.99 11.13 -5.24
CA LEU A 164 -11.49 11.22 -3.86
C LEU A 164 -11.20 12.58 -3.24
N TYR A 165 -9.96 13.06 -3.36
CA TYR A 165 -9.56 14.33 -2.76
C TYR A 165 -10.13 15.53 -3.54
N GLU A 166 -9.99 15.54 -4.86
CA GLU A 166 -10.44 16.66 -5.70
C GLU A 166 -11.95 16.84 -5.71
N ARG A 167 -12.73 15.79 -5.52
CA ARG A 167 -14.19 15.87 -5.31
C ARG A 167 -14.57 16.67 -4.07
N MET A 168 -13.74 16.62 -3.02
CA MET A 168 -14.01 17.30 -1.75
C MET A 168 -13.43 18.72 -1.71
N TYR A 169 -12.30 18.95 -2.36
CA TYR A 169 -11.49 20.17 -2.16
C TYR A 169 -11.16 20.93 -3.44
N GLY A 170 -11.64 20.47 -4.58
CA GLY A 170 -11.38 21.05 -5.90
C GLY A 170 -10.08 20.54 -6.53
N PRO A 171 -9.83 20.95 -7.79
CA PRO A 171 -8.69 20.47 -8.57
C PRO A 171 -7.35 20.84 -7.92
N THR A 172 -6.35 20.00 -8.14
CA THR A 172 -4.99 20.17 -7.61
C THR A 172 -3.95 20.09 -8.73
N ASN A 173 -2.75 20.61 -8.47
CA ASN A 173 -1.58 20.25 -9.27
C ASN A 173 -1.16 18.81 -8.89
N GLY A 174 -1.94 17.84 -9.38
CA GLY A 174 -1.91 16.45 -8.98
C GLY A 174 -1.23 15.56 -10.01
N TYR A 175 -0.28 14.75 -9.56
CA TYR A 175 0.41 13.73 -10.35
C TYR A 175 -0.05 12.34 -9.91
N VAL A 176 -0.58 11.56 -10.85
CA VAL A 176 -0.96 10.17 -10.57
C VAL A 176 0.18 9.26 -10.97
N ILE A 177 0.89 8.73 -9.99
CA ILE A 177 2.09 7.91 -10.19
C ILE A 177 2.01 6.75 -9.18
N SER A 178 2.01 5.50 -9.66
CA SER A 178 2.06 4.32 -8.79
C SER A 178 3.37 4.30 -7.99
N ASN A 179 3.33 3.72 -6.78
CA ASN A 179 4.56 3.44 -6.02
C ASN A 179 5.42 2.36 -6.69
N GLY A 180 4.89 1.70 -7.70
CA GLY A 180 5.58 0.71 -8.52
C GLY A 180 5.74 -0.65 -7.84
N VAL A 181 6.05 -1.65 -8.66
CA VAL A 181 6.32 -3.02 -8.25
C VAL A 181 7.76 -3.38 -8.61
N ASN A 182 8.47 -3.95 -7.65
CA ASN A 182 9.85 -4.37 -7.85
C ASN A 182 9.94 -5.41 -8.98
N ALA A 183 10.92 -5.27 -9.87
CA ALA A 183 11.15 -6.13 -11.03
C ALA A 183 11.36 -7.61 -10.71
N VAL A 184 11.58 -7.99 -9.45
CA VAL A 184 11.64 -9.39 -9.03
C VAL A 184 10.28 -10.09 -9.14
N PHE A 185 9.17 -9.35 -9.00
CA PHE A 185 7.81 -9.82 -9.23
C PHE A 185 7.49 -9.79 -10.71
N ARG A 186 7.76 -10.90 -11.37
CA ARG A 186 7.50 -11.14 -12.80
C ARG A 186 7.16 -12.60 -13.02
N PRO A 187 6.56 -12.96 -14.13
CA PRO A 187 6.29 -14.37 -14.45
C PRO A 187 7.58 -15.19 -14.48
N ARG A 188 7.56 -16.30 -13.77
CA ARG A 188 8.66 -17.28 -13.71
C ARG A 188 8.09 -18.68 -13.76
N ASN A 189 8.80 -19.60 -14.35
CA ASN A 189 8.45 -21.00 -14.24
C ASN A 189 8.95 -21.52 -12.88
N VAL A 190 8.03 -21.68 -11.93
CA VAL A 190 8.29 -22.18 -10.59
C VAL A 190 7.43 -23.43 -10.39
N GLU A 191 8.07 -24.54 -10.08
CA GLU A 191 7.37 -25.79 -9.82
C GLU A 191 6.54 -25.69 -8.54
N LYS A 192 5.30 -26.15 -8.60
CA LYS A 192 4.42 -26.22 -7.43
C LYS A 192 4.95 -27.24 -6.44
N PRO A 193 5.12 -26.90 -5.15
CA PRO A 193 5.59 -27.83 -4.12
C PRO A 193 4.77 -29.13 -4.10
N ALA A 194 5.44 -30.27 -3.88
CA ALA A 194 4.82 -31.60 -3.88
C ALA A 194 3.65 -31.71 -2.87
N GLU A 195 3.72 -30.99 -1.75
CA GLU A 195 2.63 -30.90 -0.74
C GLU A 195 1.32 -30.30 -1.30
N TYR A 196 1.41 -29.59 -2.42
CA TYR A 196 0.25 -28.98 -3.11
C TYR A 196 -0.11 -29.71 -4.42
N ALA A 197 0.48 -30.89 -4.67
CA ALA A 197 0.14 -31.71 -5.82
C ALA A 197 -1.38 -32.01 -5.84
N GLY A 198 -2.02 -31.81 -6.99
CA GLY A 198 -3.46 -32.03 -7.17
C GLY A 198 -4.38 -30.99 -6.49
N LYS A 199 -3.82 -29.98 -5.81
CA LYS A 199 -4.57 -28.88 -5.18
C LYS A 199 -4.52 -27.62 -6.02
N PHE A 200 -5.55 -26.80 -5.89
CA PHE A 200 -5.57 -25.41 -6.36
C PHE A 200 -5.05 -24.49 -5.24
N VAL A 201 -4.00 -23.76 -5.50
CA VAL A 201 -3.42 -22.81 -4.55
C VAL A 201 -4.05 -21.44 -4.75
N VAL A 202 -4.84 -20.99 -3.77
CA VAL A 202 -5.47 -19.66 -3.74
C VAL A 202 -4.77 -18.81 -2.69
N VAL A 203 -4.24 -17.65 -3.11
CA VAL A 203 -3.41 -16.79 -2.27
C VAL A 203 -4.10 -15.47 -1.99
N ALA A 204 -3.99 -15.01 -0.75
CA ALA A 204 -4.22 -13.62 -0.36
C ALA A 204 -3.06 -13.12 0.50
N THR A 205 -2.58 -11.92 0.19
CA THR A 205 -1.42 -11.31 0.88
C THR A 205 -1.84 -10.07 1.65
N GLY A 206 -1.13 -9.78 2.74
CA GLY A 206 -1.28 -8.57 3.51
C GLY A 206 -1.59 -8.79 5.00
N ARG A 207 -1.63 -7.67 5.72
CA ARG A 207 -1.87 -7.66 7.17
C ARG A 207 -3.22 -8.31 7.51
N TYR A 208 -3.27 -9.13 8.57
CA TYR A 208 -4.52 -9.68 9.07
C TYR A 208 -5.28 -8.64 9.90
N SER A 209 -6.09 -7.87 9.22
CA SER A 209 -6.77 -6.70 9.76
C SER A 209 -8.22 -6.62 9.24
N LYS A 210 -9.00 -5.72 9.81
CA LYS A 210 -10.41 -5.55 9.43
C LYS A 210 -10.57 -5.08 7.99
N GLU A 211 -9.71 -4.15 7.58
CA GLU A 211 -9.73 -3.56 6.24
C GLU A 211 -9.35 -4.54 5.12
N LYS A 212 -8.56 -5.57 5.42
CA LYS A 212 -8.19 -6.60 4.42
C LYS A 212 -9.24 -7.70 4.27
N ASN A 213 -10.17 -7.83 5.20
CA ASN A 213 -11.37 -8.69 5.13
C ASN A 213 -11.14 -10.14 4.66
N GLN A 214 -10.03 -10.79 5.11
CA GLN A 214 -9.74 -12.18 4.72
C GLN A 214 -10.82 -13.17 5.16
N ALA A 215 -11.68 -12.78 6.11
CA ALA A 215 -12.79 -13.62 6.56
C ALA A 215 -13.79 -13.94 5.44
N VAL A 216 -14.03 -13.03 4.49
CA VAL A 216 -14.91 -13.29 3.34
C VAL A 216 -14.32 -14.37 2.44
N LEU A 217 -13.00 -14.38 2.25
CA LEU A 217 -12.31 -15.39 1.45
C LEU A 217 -12.40 -16.78 2.11
N ILE A 218 -12.15 -16.89 3.41
CA ILE A 218 -12.32 -18.17 4.14
C ILE A 218 -13.73 -18.72 3.97
N ARG A 219 -14.74 -17.86 4.10
CA ARG A 219 -16.16 -18.26 3.89
C ARG A 219 -16.46 -18.63 2.44
N ALA A 220 -15.82 -17.96 1.47
CA ALA A 220 -15.97 -18.27 0.04
C ALA A 220 -15.35 -19.63 -0.29
N VAL A 221 -14.13 -19.90 0.18
CA VAL A 221 -13.48 -21.21 -0.01
C VAL A 221 -14.36 -22.32 0.58
N ASN A 222 -14.96 -22.12 1.76
CA ASN A 222 -15.87 -23.12 2.34
C ASN A 222 -17.15 -23.36 1.53
N ARG A 223 -17.53 -22.42 0.65
CA ARG A 223 -18.70 -22.51 -0.26
C ARG A 223 -18.35 -23.02 -1.65
N SER A 224 -17.08 -22.98 -2.02
CA SER A 224 -16.59 -23.42 -3.31
C SER A 224 -16.86 -24.93 -3.49
N ARG A 225 -17.22 -25.36 -4.67
CA ARG A 225 -17.31 -26.79 -5.03
C ARG A 225 -15.94 -27.48 -5.03
N TYR A 226 -14.85 -26.71 -5.07
CA TYR A 226 -13.48 -27.18 -4.98
C TYR A 226 -12.89 -27.11 -3.56
N ARG A 227 -13.72 -26.86 -2.54
CA ARG A 227 -13.29 -26.69 -1.13
C ARG A 227 -12.35 -27.79 -0.61
N ASP A 228 -12.53 -29.02 -1.07
CA ASP A 228 -11.72 -30.18 -0.68
C ASP A 228 -10.37 -30.26 -1.43
N ARG A 229 -10.18 -29.41 -2.45
CA ARG A 229 -8.99 -29.31 -3.29
C ARG A 229 -8.31 -27.95 -3.24
N ILE A 230 -8.90 -26.95 -2.60
CA ILE A 230 -8.29 -25.63 -2.48
C ILE A 230 -7.32 -25.62 -1.30
N GLN A 231 -6.04 -25.38 -1.57
CA GLN A 231 -5.07 -24.96 -0.58
C GLN A 231 -5.11 -23.43 -0.48
N LEU A 232 -5.76 -22.93 0.57
CA LEU A 232 -5.74 -21.51 0.86
C LEU A 232 -4.43 -21.10 1.54
N VAL A 233 -3.77 -20.07 1.04
CA VAL A 233 -2.58 -19.46 1.63
C VAL A 233 -2.90 -18.00 1.98
N LEU A 234 -2.85 -17.70 3.27
CA LEU A 234 -2.97 -16.35 3.79
C LEU A 234 -1.58 -15.88 4.21
N ALA A 235 -0.94 -15.11 3.32
CA ALA A 235 0.42 -14.65 3.51
C ALA A 235 0.44 -13.29 4.23
N GLY A 236 0.84 -13.30 5.49
CA GLY A 236 0.89 -12.10 6.33
C GLY A 236 0.86 -12.40 7.82
N SER A 237 0.62 -11.36 8.58
CA SER A 237 0.42 -11.41 10.04
C SER A 237 -0.47 -10.27 10.50
N GLY A 238 -0.99 -10.31 11.70
CA GLY A 238 -1.75 -9.18 12.24
C GLY A 238 -2.77 -9.53 13.33
N PRO A 239 -3.46 -8.50 13.84
CA PRO A 239 -4.31 -8.66 15.04
C PRO A 239 -5.50 -9.61 14.88
N LYS A 240 -5.93 -9.88 13.64
CA LYS A 240 -7.06 -10.78 13.36
C LYS A 240 -6.64 -12.26 13.20
N GLU A 241 -5.37 -12.61 13.34
CA GLU A 241 -4.86 -13.96 13.10
C GLU A 241 -5.62 -15.04 13.89
N LYS A 242 -5.82 -14.84 15.20
CA LYS A 242 -6.55 -15.80 16.04
C LYS A 242 -7.99 -16.01 15.55
N ALA A 243 -8.67 -14.94 15.14
CA ALA A 243 -10.04 -15.00 14.63
C ALA A 243 -10.12 -15.70 13.27
N LEU A 244 -9.18 -15.42 12.37
CA LEU A 244 -9.09 -16.08 11.05
C LEU A 244 -8.77 -17.57 11.19
N LYS A 245 -7.83 -17.95 12.05
CA LYS A 245 -7.52 -19.36 12.37
C LYS A 245 -8.73 -20.08 12.99
N LYS A 246 -9.52 -19.41 13.85
CA LYS A 246 -10.76 -19.99 14.39
C LYS A 246 -11.79 -20.21 13.28
N LEU A 247 -12.00 -19.21 12.42
CA LEU A 247 -12.95 -19.29 11.31
C LEU A 247 -12.57 -20.40 10.31
N SER A 248 -11.29 -20.56 10.04
CA SER A 248 -10.79 -21.52 9.04
C SER A 248 -10.86 -22.99 9.48
N LYS A 249 -11.19 -23.28 10.75
CA LYS A 249 -11.42 -24.67 11.22
C LYS A 249 -12.57 -25.39 10.51
N SER A 250 -13.46 -24.63 9.85
CA SER A 250 -14.55 -25.19 9.02
C SER A 250 -14.09 -25.66 7.64
N LEU A 251 -12.85 -25.35 7.23
CA LEU A 251 -12.33 -25.75 5.92
C LEU A 251 -11.81 -27.20 5.97
N PRO A 252 -12.11 -28.02 4.97
CA PRO A 252 -11.63 -29.40 4.90
C PRO A 252 -10.11 -29.48 4.70
N VAL A 253 -9.52 -28.52 3.96
CA VAL A 253 -8.08 -28.37 3.80
C VAL A 253 -7.61 -27.23 4.70
N PRO A 254 -6.75 -27.49 5.73
CA PRO A 254 -6.26 -26.47 6.62
C PRO A 254 -5.47 -25.38 5.85
N PRO A 255 -5.80 -24.09 6.01
CA PRO A 255 -5.05 -23.03 5.36
C PRO A 255 -3.64 -22.89 5.92
N ARG A 256 -2.70 -22.48 5.07
CA ARG A 256 -1.38 -22.03 5.48
C ARG A 256 -1.44 -20.55 5.88
N PHE A 257 -1.04 -20.25 7.11
CA PHE A 257 -0.91 -18.89 7.64
C PHE A 257 0.57 -18.59 7.87
N GLY A 258 0.97 -17.36 7.66
CA GLY A 258 2.28 -16.89 8.09
C GLY A 258 2.88 -15.81 7.21
N PHE A 259 3.99 -15.28 7.69
CA PHE A 259 4.81 -14.36 6.93
C PHE A 259 5.70 -15.15 5.97
N PHE A 260 5.83 -14.66 4.76
CA PHE A 260 6.67 -15.23 3.73
C PHE A 260 7.81 -14.23 3.44
N PRO A 261 9.08 -14.64 3.57
CA PRO A 261 10.20 -13.84 3.11
C PRO A 261 10.07 -13.50 1.62
N HIS A 262 10.67 -12.39 1.20
CA HIS A 262 10.49 -11.84 -0.15
C HIS A 262 10.71 -12.88 -1.28
N GLY A 263 11.78 -13.69 -1.21
CA GLY A 263 12.05 -14.74 -2.20
C GLY A 263 10.98 -15.85 -2.23
N GLU A 264 10.49 -16.25 -1.06
CA GLU A 264 9.41 -17.24 -0.95
C GLU A 264 8.09 -16.68 -1.48
N MET A 265 7.81 -15.39 -1.26
CA MET A 265 6.63 -14.72 -1.78
C MET A 265 6.63 -14.70 -3.31
N VAL A 266 7.77 -14.37 -3.95
CA VAL A 266 7.90 -14.41 -5.41
C VAL A 266 7.61 -15.83 -5.94
N SER A 267 8.13 -16.86 -5.28
CA SER A 267 7.87 -18.25 -5.66
C SER A 267 6.41 -18.64 -5.49
N LEU A 268 5.80 -18.28 -4.34
CA LEU A 268 4.39 -18.53 -4.03
C LEU A 268 3.47 -17.91 -5.10
N LEU A 269 3.70 -16.64 -5.45
CA LEU A 269 2.87 -15.94 -6.43
C LEU A 269 3.03 -16.51 -7.85
N ASN A 270 4.18 -17.19 -8.15
CA ASN A 270 4.42 -17.78 -9.46
C ASN A 270 3.85 -19.20 -9.62
N TYR A 271 3.73 -19.98 -8.53
CA TYR A 271 3.13 -21.32 -8.64
C TYR A 271 1.65 -21.37 -8.23
N ALA A 272 1.11 -20.31 -7.66
CA ALA A 272 -0.30 -20.25 -7.27
C ALA A 272 -1.24 -20.24 -8.50
N ASP A 273 -2.51 -20.63 -8.27
CA ASP A 273 -3.52 -20.68 -9.32
C ASP A 273 -4.35 -19.41 -9.40
N LEU A 274 -4.65 -18.76 -8.26
CA LEU A 274 -5.45 -17.54 -8.17
C LEU A 274 -4.97 -16.64 -7.03
N TYR A 275 -5.12 -15.35 -7.22
CA TYR A 275 -4.96 -14.34 -6.19
C TYR A 275 -6.31 -13.74 -5.79
N VAL A 276 -6.55 -13.53 -4.50
CA VAL A 276 -7.77 -12.87 -4.04
C VAL A 276 -7.43 -11.63 -3.22
N HIS A 277 -7.97 -10.48 -3.65
CA HIS A 277 -7.87 -9.22 -2.94
C HIS A 277 -9.22 -8.83 -2.35
N SER A 278 -9.47 -9.25 -1.11
CA SER A 278 -10.77 -9.10 -0.44
C SER A 278 -10.94 -7.79 0.33
N ALA A 279 -10.04 -6.83 0.17
CA ALA A 279 -10.00 -5.63 0.97
C ALA A 279 -11.31 -4.82 0.92
N ALA A 280 -11.70 -4.26 2.06
CA ALA A 280 -12.78 -3.28 2.21
C ALA A 280 -12.29 -1.85 1.94
N MET A 281 -11.01 -1.59 2.19
CA MET A 281 -10.36 -0.30 1.97
C MET A 281 -8.93 -0.52 1.49
N GLU A 282 -8.55 0.16 0.41
CA GLU A 282 -7.21 0.07 -0.15
C GLU A 282 -6.86 1.32 -0.95
N ALA A 283 -5.74 1.94 -0.64
CA ALA A 283 -5.28 3.15 -1.31
C ALA A 283 -4.62 2.86 -2.67
N GLU A 284 -3.83 1.78 -2.75
CA GLU A 284 -3.19 1.33 -3.97
C GLU A 284 -3.20 -0.20 -4.06
N GLY A 285 -2.75 -0.91 -3.00
CA GLY A 285 -2.71 -2.36 -2.97
C GLY A 285 -1.48 -2.95 -3.67
N ILE A 286 -0.29 -2.52 -3.29
CA ILE A 286 1.00 -2.99 -3.86
C ILE A 286 1.05 -4.51 -3.92
N SER A 287 0.61 -5.21 -2.88
CA SER A 287 0.59 -6.68 -2.86
C SER A 287 -0.34 -7.31 -3.91
N CYS A 288 -1.39 -6.60 -4.33
CA CYS A 288 -2.22 -7.02 -5.46
C CYS A 288 -1.46 -6.84 -6.78
N LEU A 289 -0.77 -5.71 -6.92
CA LEU A 289 0.07 -5.43 -8.09
C LEU A 289 1.24 -6.42 -8.21
N GLU A 290 1.86 -6.82 -7.10
CA GLU A 290 2.90 -7.86 -7.06
C GLU A 290 2.38 -9.20 -7.62
N ALA A 291 1.19 -9.62 -7.20
CA ALA A 291 0.55 -10.83 -7.70
C ALA A 291 0.23 -10.74 -9.20
N ILE A 292 -0.35 -9.62 -9.63
CA ILE A 292 -0.66 -9.35 -11.05
C ILE A 292 0.63 -9.32 -11.89
N SER A 293 1.69 -8.72 -11.36
CA SER A 293 3.00 -8.66 -12.03
C SER A 293 3.63 -10.04 -12.23
N CYS A 294 3.36 -10.99 -11.32
CA CYS A 294 3.72 -12.40 -11.50
C CYS A 294 2.81 -13.14 -12.50
N GLY A 295 1.79 -12.48 -13.05
CA GLY A 295 0.82 -13.08 -13.96
C GLY A 295 -0.29 -13.84 -13.25
N LEU A 296 -0.43 -13.71 -11.93
CA LEU A 296 -1.49 -14.37 -11.19
C LEU A 296 -2.83 -13.64 -11.41
N VAL A 297 -3.83 -14.35 -11.90
CA VAL A 297 -5.15 -13.77 -12.15
C VAL A 297 -5.80 -13.37 -10.82
N PRO A 298 -6.17 -12.09 -10.65
CA PRO A 298 -6.75 -11.62 -9.41
C PRO A 298 -8.28 -11.76 -9.41
N ILE A 299 -8.85 -11.95 -8.22
CA ILE A 299 -10.27 -11.73 -7.94
C ILE A 299 -10.36 -10.64 -6.87
N ILE A 300 -10.89 -9.48 -7.24
CA ILE A 300 -10.79 -8.24 -6.47
C ILE A 300 -12.18 -7.80 -5.98
N SER A 301 -12.23 -7.33 -4.74
CA SER A 301 -13.44 -6.73 -4.17
C SER A 301 -13.83 -5.44 -4.90
N ASP A 302 -15.12 -5.28 -5.24
CA ASP A 302 -15.68 -4.05 -5.82
C ASP A 302 -16.02 -2.99 -4.75
N SER A 303 -15.38 -3.06 -3.58
CA SER A 303 -15.61 -2.08 -2.51
C SER A 303 -15.38 -0.64 -2.99
N PRO A 304 -16.32 0.28 -2.75
CA PRO A 304 -16.21 1.68 -3.20
C PRO A 304 -15.08 2.46 -2.50
N ARG A 305 -14.39 1.84 -1.54
CA ARG A 305 -13.23 2.40 -0.83
C ARG A 305 -11.90 1.74 -1.23
N CYS A 306 -11.89 0.99 -2.33
CA CYS A 306 -10.69 0.32 -2.83
C CYS A 306 -10.29 0.84 -4.20
N ALA A 307 -9.06 1.33 -4.32
CA ALA A 307 -8.45 1.66 -5.60
C ALA A 307 -8.24 0.41 -6.48
N THR A 308 -8.00 -0.74 -5.84
CA THR A 308 -7.63 -2.00 -6.52
C THR A 308 -8.68 -2.53 -7.49
N GLN A 309 -9.96 -2.13 -7.36
CA GLN A 309 -10.99 -2.52 -8.33
C GLN A 309 -10.66 -2.10 -9.77
N ALA A 310 -9.85 -1.05 -9.94
CA ALA A 310 -9.39 -0.58 -11.25
C ALA A 310 -8.40 -1.55 -11.92
N TYR A 311 -7.80 -2.46 -11.18
CA TYR A 311 -6.85 -3.44 -11.72
C TYR A 311 -7.54 -4.66 -12.32
N ALA A 312 -8.82 -4.84 -12.10
CA ALA A 312 -9.57 -5.95 -12.69
C ALA A 312 -9.82 -5.67 -14.18
N LEU A 313 -9.14 -6.39 -15.05
CA LEU A 313 -9.24 -6.27 -16.51
C LEU A 313 -10.50 -6.93 -17.09
N THR A 314 -11.27 -7.67 -16.28
CA THR A 314 -12.51 -8.33 -16.66
C THR A 314 -13.47 -8.39 -15.47
N ASP A 315 -14.78 -8.43 -15.72
CA ASP A 315 -15.80 -8.59 -14.67
C ASP A 315 -15.71 -9.95 -13.94
N ARG A 316 -15.06 -10.94 -14.56
CA ARG A 316 -14.74 -12.21 -13.90
C ARG A 316 -13.73 -12.07 -12.77
N SER A 317 -12.91 -11.04 -12.81
CA SER A 317 -11.93 -10.68 -11.78
C SER A 317 -12.47 -9.71 -10.73
N LYS A 318 -13.77 -9.42 -10.73
CA LYS A 318 -14.43 -8.64 -9.67
C LYS A 318 -15.46 -9.49 -8.94
N PHE A 319 -15.54 -9.32 -7.64
CA PHE A 319 -16.64 -9.89 -6.86
C PHE A 319 -17.30 -8.81 -5.99
N ARG A 320 -18.59 -8.98 -5.74
CA ARG A 320 -19.38 -8.06 -4.93
C ARG A 320 -18.83 -8.03 -3.50
N PHE A 321 -18.50 -6.83 -3.05
CA PHE A 321 -17.94 -6.59 -1.71
C PHE A 321 -18.73 -7.35 -0.63
N ASP A 322 -17.99 -7.98 0.27
CA ASP A 322 -18.48 -8.76 1.41
C ASP A 322 -19.46 -9.89 1.05
N SER A 323 -19.41 -10.40 -0.18
CA SER A 323 -20.22 -11.53 -0.64
C SER A 323 -19.40 -12.82 -0.79
N PRO A 324 -19.39 -13.72 0.21
CA PRO A 324 -18.70 -15.01 0.09
C PRO A 324 -19.27 -15.90 -1.04
N ALA A 325 -20.55 -15.76 -1.35
CA ALA A 325 -21.21 -16.56 -2.40
C ALA A 325 -20.73 -16.13 -3.78
N ASP A 326 -20.66 -14.81 -4.04
CA ASP A 326 -20.18 -14.31 -5.32
C ASP A 326 -18.69 -14.58 -5.51
N LEU A 327 -17.88 -14.39 -4.45
CA LEU A 327 -16.45 -14.72 -4.48
C LEU A 327 -16.22 -16.22 -4.75
N ALA A 328 -17.01 -17.12 -4.13
CA ALA A 328 -16.94 -18.56 -4.39
C ALA A 328 -17.26 -18.88 -5.86
N ALA A 329 -18.31 -18.27 -6.41
CA ALA A 329 -18.66 -18.44 -7.81
C ALA A 329 -17.57 -17.97 -8.78
N LYS A 330 -16.88 -16.87 -8.47
CA LYS A 330 -15.73 -16.37 -9.25
C LYS A 330 -14.52 -17.30 -9.15
N ILE A 331 -14.22 -17.81 -7.96
CA ILE A 331 -13.15 -18.81 -7.75
C ILE A 331 -13.44 -20.04 -8.59
N ASP A 332 -14.65 -20.62 -8.45
CA ASP A 332 -15.05 -21.83 -9.17
C ASP A 332 -14.96 -21.64 -10.67
N TRP A 333 -15.43 -20.49 -11.17
CA TRP A 333 -15.38 -20.21 -12.60
C TRP A 333 -13.95 -20.21 -13.14
N TRP A 334 -13.01 -19.51 -12.47
CA TRP A 334 -11.61 -19.47 -12.89
C TRP A 334 -10.91 -20.83 -12.80
N LEU A 335 -11.32 -21.69 -11.87
CA LEU A 335 -10.76 -23.03 -11.74
C LEU A 335 -11.32 -23.98 -12.82
N ASP A 336 -12.55 -23.75 -13.30
CA ASP A 336 -13.15 -24.49 -14.42
C ASP A 336 -12.59 -24.11 -15.79
N HIS A 337 -11.99 -22.92 -15.91
CA HIS A 337 -11.55 -22.38 -17.20
C HIS A 337 -10.03 -22.14 -17.22
N PRO A 338 -9.21 -23.21 -17.14
CA PRO A 338 -7.76 -23.07 -17.02
C PRO A 338 -7.11 -22.42 -18.25
N GLU A 339 -7.65 -22.63 -19.45
CA GLU A 339 -7.15 -22.01 -20.69
C GLU A 339 -7.39 -20.51 -20.70
N GLU A 340 -8.60 -20.07 -20.33
CA GLU A 340 -8.91 -18.65 -20.19
C GLU A 340 -8.07 -18.02 -19.08
N ARG A 341 -7.91 -18.71 -17.94
CA ARG A 341 -7.06 -18.25 -16.86
C ARG A 341 -5.61 -18.02 -17.34
N ALA A 342 -5.06 -18.96 -18.13
CA ALA A 342 -3.72 -18.81 -18.71
C ALA A 342 -3.63 -17.64 -19.70
N ALA A 343 -4.69 -17.42 -20.50
CA ALA A 343 -4.73 -16.27 -21.43
C ALA A 343 -4.79 -14.94 -20.69
N TRP A 344 -5.61 -14.85 -19.63
CA TRP A 344 -5.72 -13.65 -18.80
C TRP A 344 -4.45 -13.43 -17.96
N SER A 345 -3.80 -14.48 -17.49
CA SER A 345 -2.51 -14.40 -16.78
C SER A 345 -1.48 -13.58 -17.58
N ARG A 346 -1.32 -13.87 -18.87
CA ARG A 346 -0.42 -13.11 -19.75
C ARG A 346 -0.83 -11.64 -19.87
N LYS A 347 -2.13 -11.37 -20.09
CA LYS A 347 -2.64 -10.00 -20.19
C LYS A 347 -2.42 -9.18 -18.92
N TYR A 348 -2.61 -9.80 -17.75
CA TYR A 348 -2.35 -9.17 -16.46
C TYR A 348 -0.87 -8.81 -16.28
N ALA A 349 0.03 -9.74 -16.60
CA ALA A 349 1.47 -9.50 -16.50
C ALA A 349 1.95 -8.40 -17.46
N GLU A 350 1.47 -8.42 -18.72
CA GLU A 350 1.80 -7.40 -19.73
C GLU A 350 1.30 -6.01 -19.31
N ASN A 351 0.06 -5.92 -18.83
CA ASN A 351 -0.50 -4.67 -18.33
C ASN A 351 0.29 -4.12 -17.15
N ALA A 352 0.65 -5.00 -16.19
CA ALA A 352 1.43 -4.60 -15.02
C ALA A 352 2.84 -4.10 -15.41
N ALA A 353 3.54 -4.80 -16.28
CA ALA A 353 4.87 -4.40 -16.76
C ALA A 353 4.86 -3.05 -17.50
N GLY A 354 3.75 -2.71 -18.16
CA GLY A 354 3.57 -1.41 -18.82
C GLY A 354 3.34 -0.26 -17.86
N GLN A 355 2.59 -0.46 -16.79
CA GLN A 355 2.05 0.62 -15.95
C GLN A 355 2.68 0.70 -14.55
N PHE A 356 3.15 -0.41 -13.97
CA PHE A 356 3.55 -0.50 -12.57
C PHE A 356 5.01 -0.88 -12.35
N ASP A 357 5.82 -0.82 -13.40
CA ASP A 357 7.27 -1.00 -13.27
C ASP A 357 7.86 0.04 -12.32
N GLN A 358 8.58 -0.42 -11.29
CA GLN A 358 9.06 0.46 -10.21
C GLN A 358 10.04 1.51 -10.72
N GLU A 359 10.93 1.15 -11.64
CA GLU A 359 11.93 2.10 -12.17
C GLU A 359 11.24 3.24 -12.92
N LYS A 360 10.30 2.91 -13.83
CA LYS A 360 9.50 3.90 -14.54
C LYS A 360 8.67 4.79 -13.61
N CYS A 361 8.09 4.21 -12.56
CA CYS A 361 7.34 4.96 -11.56
C CYS A 361 8.26 5.92 -10.79
N MET A 362 9.46 5.48 -10.41
CA MET A 362 10.43 6.33 -9.72
C MET A 362 11.01 7.41 -10.64
N ASP A 363 11.16 7.16 -11.94
CA ASP A 363 11.52 8.18 -12.93
C ASP A 363 10.43 9.26 -13.04
N ALA A 364 9.17 8.85 -13.02
CA ALA A 364 8.05 9.79 -13.02
C ALA A 364 7.99 10.61 -11.72
N MET A 365 8.28 9.98 -10.57
CA MET A 365 8.37 10.68 -9.28
C MET A 365 9.52 11.71 -9.26
N GLU A 366 10.70 11.34 -9.76
CA GLU A 366 11.81 12.27 -9.89
C GLU A 366 11.43 13.47 -10.78
N ARG A 367 10.81 13.22 -11.94
CA ARG A 367 10.36 14.28 -12.86
C ARG A 367 9.37 15.22 -12.16
N MET A 368 8.39 14.69 -11.44
CA MET A 368 7.47 15.50 -10.65
C MET A 368 8.21 16.41 -9.65
N LEU A 369 9.23 15.88 -8.97
CA LEU A 369 10.03 16.66 -8.01
C LEU A 369 10.86 17.75 -8.71
N LEU A 370 11.45 17.44 -9.86
CA LEU A 370 12.20 18.40 -10.70
C LEU A 370 11.30 19.52 -11.19
N GLU A 371 10.13 19.19 -11.76
CA GLU A 371 9.14 20.16 -12.25
C GLU A 371 8.65 21.07 -11.10
N THR A 372 8.34 20.49 -9.95
CA THR A 372 7.88 21.24 -8.76
C THR A 372 8.98 22.18 -8.23
N ALA A 373 10.23 21.77 -8.33
CA ALA A 373 11.40 22.58 -7.93
C ALA A 373 11.82 23.63 -8.98
N GLY A 374 11.18 23.64 -10.17
CA GLY A 374 11.57 24.51 -11.29
C GLY A 374 12.95 24.16 -11.88
N LYS A 375 13.34 22.88 -11.87
CA LYS A 375 14.63 22.33 -12.32
C LYS A 375 14.50 21.26 -13.40
N ALA A 376 13.29 21.11 -13.98
CA ALA A 376 13.04 20.19 -15.08
C ALA A 376 13.61 20.67 -16.42
#